data_40d6a4a21d9d9c74658bcb6870f26dd7
#
_entry.id   40d6a4a21d9d9c74658bcb6870f26dd7
#
_cell.length_a   1.000
_cell.length_b   1.000
_cell.length_c   1.000
_cell.angle_alpha   90.00
_cell.angle_beta   90.00
_cell.angle_gamma   90.00
#
_symmetry.space_group_name_H-M   'P 1'
#
loop_
_entity.id
_entity.type
_entity.pdbx_description
1 polymer ?
#
loop_
_entity_poly.entity_id
_entity_poly.type
_entity_poly.pdbx_seq_one_letter_code
_entity_poly.pdbx_strand_id
1 'polypeptide(L)'
;MLVILSGVSGAGKDTIKKELIKRMEEVESLPSFTSRNPRVGEEEGIQYHFITKEQFEEKIKNNEFYEYDLHHENYYGTSRKLMNDKIESGKIIVKDIEVNGTENLVKLLKEDTKIVTIFLKVDKDELRRRLENRGDNLTEEEMQIRLGRLEYEESKIKLYDYVIKNDDFEKTVEIIMTIIENEKRLEK
;
A
#
# COMPACT_ATOMS: atom_id res chain seq x y z
N MET A 1 -14.34 -3.17 6.11
CA MET A 1 -13.86 -1.91 5.49
C MET A 1 -12.43 -2.08 5.03
N LEU A 2 -12.09 -1.63 3.82
CA LEU A 2 -10.74 -1.63 3.26
C LEU A 2 -10.17 -0.20 3.21
N VAL A 3 -9.06 0.06 3.88
CA VAL A 3 -8.33 1.33 3.85
C VAL A 3 -7.09 1.16 2.98
N ILE A 4 -7.01 1.91 1.90
CA ILE A 4 -5.88 1.88 0.96
C ILE A 4 -4.98 3.08 1.23
N LEU A 5 -3.72 2.81 1.59
CA LEU A 5 -2.67 3.81 1.68
C LEU A 5 -1.87 3.81 0.38
N SER A 6 -1.84 4.93 -0.32
CA SER A 6 -1.09 5.09 -1.56
C SER A 6 -0.14 6.28 -1.52
N GLY A 7 0.71 6.38 -2.49
CA GLY A 7 1.74 7.41 -2.61
C GLY A 7 3.08 6.81 -3.04
N VAL A 8 4.01 7.66 -3.43
CA VAL A 8 5.30 7.24 -3.97
C VAL A 8 6.12 6.34 -3.05
N SER A 9 7.02 5.58 -3.64
CA SER A 9 8.02 4.83 -2.87
C SER A 9 8.83 5.80 -1.98
N GLY A 10 8.87 5.56 -0.66
CA GLY A 10 9.46 6.49 0.31
C GLY A 10 8.47 7.44 0.98
N ALA A 11 7.19 7.44 0.60
CA ALA A 11 6.17 8.27 1.25
C ALA A 11 5.84 7.87 2.70
N GLY A 12 6.30 6.70 3.17
CA GLY A 12 6.08 6.25 4.56
C GLY A 12 4.90 5.32 4.76
N LYS A 13 4.30 4.80 3.70
CA LYS A 13 3.12 3.89 3.74
C LYS A 13 3.28 2.73 4.72
N ASP A 14 4.37 1.97 4.60
CA ASP A 14 4.62 0.80 5.45
C ASP A 14 4.80 1.17 6.93
N THR A 15 5.51 2.27 7.22
CA THR A 15 5.72 2.76 8.59
C THR A 15 4.40 3.17 9.23
N ILE A 16 3.57 3.91 8.50
CA ILE A 16 2.24 4.32 8.96
C ILE A 16 1.33 3.10 9.15
N LYS A 17 1.29 2.18 8.19
CA LYS A 17 0.52 0.94 8.30
C LYS A 17 0.88 0.16 9.57
N LYS A 18 2.16 -0.03 9.86
CA LYS A 18 2.63 -0.71 11.08
C LYS A 18 2.16 -0.02 12.35
N GLU A 19 2.20 1.31 12.39
CA GLU A 19 1.77 2.06 13.56
C GLU A 19 0.23 2.03 13.74
N LEU A 20 -0.55 2.07 12.66
CA LEU A 20 -2.00 1.89 12.72
C LEU A 20 -2.38 0.53 13.30
N ILE A 21 -1.74 -0.55 12.83
CA ILE A 21 -1.97 -1.92 13.35
C ILE A 21 -1.62 -2.02 14.85
N LYS A 22 -0.57 -1.34 15.26
CA LYS A 22 -0.15 -1.33 16.68
C LYS A 22 -1.12 -0.56 17.58
N ARG A 23 -1.72 0.56 17.10
CA ARG A 23 -2.58 1.44 17.89
C ARG A 23 -4.07 1.09 17.84
N MET A 24 -4.51 0.35 16.79
CA MET A 24 -5.91 0.01 16.56
C MET A 24 -6.10 -1.50 16.50
N GLU A 25 -6.64 -2.11 17.54
CA GLU A 25 -6.79 -3.57 17.68
C GLU A 25 -7.65 -4.21 16.57
N GLU A 26 -8.58 -3.44 16.01
CA GLU A 26 -9.45 -3.88 14.91
C GLU A 26 -8.81 -3.78 13.52
N VAL A 27 -7.61 -3.18 13.42
CA VAL A 27 -6.90 -2.97 12.14
C VAL A 27 -5.94 -4.11 11.88
N GLU A 28 -6.01 -4.67 10.67
CA GLU A 28 -5.13 -5.73 10.22
C GLU A 28 -4.48 -5.38 8.87
N SER A 29 -3.31 -5.93 8.62
CA SER A 29 -2.64 -5.84 7.32
C SER A 29 -3.16 -6.89 6.35
N LEU A 30 -3.08 -6.58 5.05
CA LEU A 30 -3.16 -7.57 3.99
C LEU A 30 -1.84 -7.56 3.19
N PRO A 31 -0.90 -8.46 3.52
CA PRO A 31 0.35 -8.57 2.76
C PRO A 31 0.10 -8.96 1.30
N SER A 32 0.84 -8.33 0.39
CA SER A 32 0.86 -8.72 -1.03
C SER A 32 1.74 -9.95 -1.22
N PHE A 33 1.48 -10.72 -2.28
CA PHE A 33 2.45 -11.66 -2.81
C PHE A 33 3.53 -10.92 -3.59
N THR A 34 4.77 -11.40 -3.53
CA THR A 34 5.86 -10.89 -4.35
C THR A 34 6.81 -11.99 -4.80
N SER A 35 7.39 -11.83 -5.99
CA SER A 35 8.45 -12.71 -6.50
C SER A 35 9.86 -12.25 -6.11
N ARG A 36 9.98 -11.12 -5.42
CA ARG A 36 11.24 -10.61 -4.89
C ARG A 36 11.70 -11.43 -3.68
N ASN A 37 12.98 -11.64 -3.56
CA ASN A 37 13.55 -12.19 -2.33
C ASN A 37 13.29 -11.27 -1.13
N PRO A 38 13.08 -11.84 0.08
CA PRO A 38 12.96 -11.04 1.30
C PRO A 38 14.22 -10.22 1.56
N ARG A 39 14.05 -9.01 2.07
CA ARG A 39 15.13 -8.17 2.57
C ARG A 39 15.45 -8.53 4.03
N VAL A 40 16.58 -8.05 4.53
CA VAL A 40 16.93 -8.23 5.94
C VAL A 40 15.84 -7.63 6.84
N GLY A 41 15.31 -8.45 7.76
CA GLY A 41 14.24 -8.05 8.68
C GLY A 41 12.82 -8.14 8.11
N GLU A 42 12.64 -8.66 6.90
CA GLU A 42 11.30 -9.00 6.37
C GLU A 42 10.97 -10.46 6.69
N GLU A 43 9.71 -10.71 7.08
CA GLU A 43 9.21 -12.02 7.47
C GLU A 43 8.03 -12.43 6.59
N GLU A 44 7.97 -13.75 6.28
CA GLU A 44 6.87 -14.35 5.51
C GLU A 44 5.52 -14.06 6.15
N GLY A 45 4.57 -13.59 5.35
CA GLY A 45 3.20 -13.30 5.80
C GLY A 45 3.03 -12.02 6.62
N ILE A 46 4.11 -11.30 6.92
CA ILE A 46 4.07 -10.01 7.64
C ILE A 46 4.16 -8.84 6.65
N GLN A 47 5.27 -8.72 5.94
CA GLN A 47 5.43 -7.67 4.93
C GLN A 47 4.89 -8.12 3.58
N TYR A 48 5.24 -9.34 3.18
CA TYR A 48 4.85 -9.98 1.93
C TYR A 48 4.68 -11.50 2.11
N HIS A 49 3.99 -12.12 1.16
CA HIS A 49 4.10 -13.55 0.87
C HIS A 49 5.14 -13.72 -0.23
N PHE A 50 6.29 -14.30 0.10
CA PHE A 50 7.41 -14.47 -0.82
C PHE A 50 7.28 -15.78 -1.58
N ILE A 51 7.14 -15.72 -2.90
CA ILE A 51 7.02 -16.87 -3.78
C ILE A 51 7.97 -16.74 -4.97
N THR A 52 8.24 -17.83 -5.69
CA THR A 52 9.06 -17.75 -6.90
C THR A 52 8.30 -17.07 -8.03
N LYS A 53 9.03 -16.63 -9.05
CA LYS A 53 8.43 -16.02 -10.24
C LYS A 53 7.49 -16.98 -10.95
N GLU A 54 7.88 -18.25 -11.07
CA GLU A 54 7.09 -19.32 -11.66
C GLU A 54 5.78 -19.55 -10.89
N GLN A 55 5.85 -19.60 -9.55
CA GLN A 55 4.66 -19.71 -8.70
C GLN A 55 3.74 -18.50 -8.85
N PHE A 56 4.32 -17.30 -8.99
CA PHE A 56 3.52 -16.09 -9.21
C PHE A 56 2.79 -16.14 -10.56
N GLU A 57 3.50 -16.52 -11.63
CA GLU A 57 2.93 -16.68 -12.97
C GLU A 57 1.85 -17.77 -13.03
N GLU A 58 2.00 -18.85 -12.28
CA GLU A 58 0.96 -19.86 -12.11
C GLU A 58 -0.31 -19.30 -11.47
N LYS A 59 -0.15 -18.52 -10.39
CA LYS A 59 -1.27 -17.82 -9.74
C LYS A 59 -1.97 -16.81 -10.66
N ILE A 60 -1.22 -16.12 -11.53
CA ILE A 60 -1.81 -15.27 -12.57
C ILE A 60 -2.69 -16.09 -13.52
N LYS A 61 -2.18 -17.22 -14.05
CA LYS A 61 -2.93 -18.11 -14.94
C LYS A 61 -4.22 -18.64 -14.31
N ASN A 62 -4.17 -18.91 -13.00
CA ASN A 62 -5.32 -19.39 -12.21
C ASN A 62 -6.27 -18.25 -11.77
N ASN A 63 -6.02 -16.98 -12.16
CA ASN A 63 -6.81 -15.81 -11.78
C ASN A 63 -6.93 -15.61 -10.26
N GLU A 64 -5.86 -15.93 -9.51
CA GLU A 64 -5.84 -15.84 -8.05
C GLU A 64 -5.59 -14.44 -7.49
N PHE A 65 -5.28 -13.44 -8.34
CA PHE A 65 -5.06 -12.07 -7.93
C PHE A 65 -6.22 -11.15 -8.34
N TYR A 66 -6.54 -10.17 -7.50
CA TYR A 66 -7.38 -9.03 -7.85
C TYR A 66 -6.66 -8.08 -8.79
N GLU A 67 -5.40 -7.83 -8.48
CA GLU A 67 -4.48 -7.02 -9.27
C GLU A 67 -3.06 -7.54 -9.09
N TYR A 68 -2.23 -7.30 -10.07
CA TYR A 68 -0.78 -7.50 -9.98
C TYR A 68 -0.06 -6.52 -10.90
N ASP A 69 1.19 -6.23 -10.58
CA ASP A 69 2.05 -5.38 -11.37
C ASP A 69 3.51 -5.89 -11.35
N LEU A 70 4.29 -5.47 -12.34
CA LEU A 70 5.71 -5.83 -12.48
C LEU A 70 6.57 -4.59 -12.23
N HIS A 71 7.31 -4.59 -11.12
CA HIS A 71 8.23 -3.52 -10.75
C HIS A 71 9.66 -4.05 -10.63
N HIS A 72 10.60 -3.44 -11.37
CA HIS A 72 12.02 -3.84 -11.32
C HIS A 72 12.20 -5.37 -11.40
N GLU A 73 11.58 -5.99 -12.41
CA GLU A 73 11.61 -7.44 -12.69
C GLU A 73 10.93 -8.34 -11.64
N ASN A 74 10.32 -7.76 -10.61
CA ASN A 74 9.58 -8.51 -9.59
C ASN A 74 8.09 -8.23 -9.67
N TYR A 75 7.31 -9.30 -9.52
CA TYR A 75 5.87 -9.22 -9.42
C TYR A 75 5.45 -8.84 -8.00
N TYR A 76 4.33 -8.09 -7.93
CA TYR A 76 3.59 -7.80 -6.70
C TYR A 76 2.11 -7.97 -7.00
N GLY A 77 1.35 -8.61 -6.09
CA GLY A 77 -0.07 -8.85 -6.34
C GLY A 77 -0.90 -9.07 -5.09
N THR A 78 -2.18 -8.75 -5.19
CA THR A 78 -3.16 -8.89 -4.11
C THR A 78 -4.01 -10.14 -4.31
N SER A 79 -3.87 -11.12 -3.42
CA SER A 79 -4.62 -12.38 -3.47
C SER A 79 -6.11 -12.15 -3.29
N ARG A 80 -6.93 -12.72 -4.19
CA ARG A 80 -8.40 -12.74 -4.07
C ARG A 80 -8.83 -13.45 -2.81
N LYS A 81 -8.27 -14.65 -2.57
CA LYS A 81 -8.64 -15.45 -1.40
C LYS A 81 -8.37 -14.71 -0.11
N LEU A 82 -7.14 -14.21 0.11
CA LEU A 82 -6.79 -13.53 1.35
C LEU A 82 -7.60 -12.23 1.55
N MET A 83 -7.88 -11.50 0.48
CA MET A 83 -8.72 -10.29 0.55
C MET A 83 -10.13 -10.64 0.98
N ASN A 84 -10.75 -11.65 0.36
CA ASN A 84 -12.12 -12.05 0.67
C ASN A 84 -12.24 -12.58 2.11
N ASP A 85 -11.31 -13.47 2.52
CA ASP A 85 -11.26 -13.99 3.90
C ASP A 85 -11.18 -12.84 4.93
N LYS A 86 -10.40 -11.79 4.62
CA LYS A 86 -10.26 -10.60 5.47
C LYS A 86 -11.52 -9.73 5.46
N ILE A 87 -12.14 -9.49 4.32
CA ILE A 87 -13.41 -8.73 4.21
C ILE A 87 -14.49 -9.42 5.04
N GLU A 88 -14.62 -10.75 4.90
CA GLU A 88 -15.61 -11.55 5.64
C GLU A 88 -15.36 -11.55 7.15
N SER A 89 -14.13 -11.37 7.61
CA SER A 89 -13.81 -11.29 9.05
C SER A 89 -14.40 -10.06 9.76
N GLY A 90 -14.88 -9.06 9.00
CA GLY A 90 -15.39 -7.79 9.54
C GLY A 90 -14.32 -6.85 10.12
N LYS A 91 -13.03 -7.20 9.99
CA LYS A 91 -11.91 -6.35 10.41
C LYS A 91 -11.72 -5.16 9.46
N ILE A 92 -11.01 -4.16 9.95
CA ILE A 92 -10.54 -3.05 9.12
C ILE A 92 -9.20 -3.45 8.50
N ILE A 93 -9.19 -3.56 7.19
CA ILE A 93 -8.01 -3.97 6.44
C ILE A 93 -7.24 -2.72 6.02
N VAL A 94 -5.98 -2.60 6.39
CA VAL A 94 -5.08 -1.56 5.85
C VAL A 94 -4.11 -2.19 4.86
N LYS A 95 -4.16 -1.69 3.63
CA LYS A 95 -3.31 -2.14 2.54
C LYS A 95 -2.54 -0.96 1.93
N ASP A 96 -1.24 -1.11 1.81
CA ASP A 96 -0.40 -0.19 1.04
C ASP A 96 -0.26 -0.70 -0.40
N ILE A 97 -0.54 0.18 -1.37
CA ILE A 97 -0.51 -0.16 -2.79
C ILE A 97 -0.25 1.09 -3.63
N GLU A 98 0.35 0.90 -4.79
CA GLU A 98 0.58 1.99 -5.75
C GLU A 98 -0.71 2.45 -6.44
N VAL A 99 -0.66 3.63 -7.07
CA VAL A 99 -1.85 4.29 -7.64
C VAL A 99 -2.60 3.44 -8.67
N ASN A 100 -1.89 2.70 -9.51
CA ASN A 100 -2.53 1.83 -10.52
C ASN A 100 -3.28 0.67 -9.87
N GLY A 101 -2.66 0.03 -8.87
CA GLY A 101 -3.29 -1.04 -8.10
C GLY A 101 -4.50 -0.56 -7.31
N THR A 102 -4.42 0.66 -6.74
CA THR A 102 -5.55 1.31 -6.05
C THR A 102 -6.75 1.46 -7.00
N GLU A 103 -6.54 2.01 -8.19
CA GLU A 103 -7.62 2.21 -9.17
C GLU A 103 -8.29 0.88 -9.55
N ASN A 104 -7.50 -0.18 -9.74
CA ASN A 104 -8.00 -1.51 -10.06
C ASN A 104 -8.81 -2.12 -8.90
N LEU A 105 -8.30 -2.06 -7.67
CA LEU A 105 -9.00 -2.61 -6.50
C LEU A 105 -10.32 -1.87 -6.23
N VAL A 106 -10.34 -0.55 -6.32
CA VAL A 106 -11.56 0.25 -6.14
C VAL A 106 -12.62 -0.18 -7.16
N LYS A 107 -12.26 -0.30 -8.45
CA LYS A 107 -13.20 -0.74 -9.49
C LYS A 107 -13.78 -2.13 -9.24
N LEU A 108 -12.98 -3.05 -8.68
CA LEU A 108 -13.37 -4.45 -8.50
C LEU A 108 -14.14 -4.71 -7.20
N LEU A 109 -13.91 -3.93 -6.16
CA LEU A 109 -14.41 -4.22 -4.81
C LEU A 109 -15.39 -3.20 -4.24
N LYS A 110 -15.64 -2.07 -4.92
CA LYS A 110 -16.50 -0.99 -4.40
C LYS A 110 -17.96 -1.40 -4.11
N GLU A 111 -18.45 -2.45 -4.76
CA GLU A 111 -19.80 -2.98 -4.54
C GLU A 111 -19.83 -4.04 -3.41
N ASP A 112 -18.67 -4.62 -3.07
CA ASP A 112 -18.56 -5.72 -2.10
C ASP A 112 -18.16 -5.23 -0.70
N THR A 113 -17.41 -4.12 -0.63
CA THR A 113 -16.94 -3.57 0.65
C THR A 113 -16.74 -2.07 0.59
N LYS A 114 -16.91 -1.41 1.73
CA LYS A 114 -16.54 0.00 1.88
C LYS A 114 -15.03 0.16 1.71
N ILE A 115 -14.63 1.04 0.79
CA ILE A 115 -13.24 1.37 0.53
C ILE A 115 -12.98 2.83 0.91
N VAL A 116 -11.90 3.08 1.62
CA VAL A 116 -11.40 4.42 1.96
C VAL A 116 -10.01 4.55 1.38
N THR A 117 -9.80 5.50 0.49
CA THR A 117 -8.53 5.71 -0.21
C THR A 117 -7.82 6.94 0.33
N ILE A 118 -6.57 6.77 0.75
CA ILE A 118 -5.74 7.82 1.34
C ILE A 118 -4.44 7.94 0.55
N PHE A 119 -4.18 9.11 -0.02
CA PHE A 119 -2.91 9.42 -0.68
C PHE A 119 -1.97 10.14 0.28
N LEU A 120 -0.78 9.58 0.49
CA LEU A 120 0.29 10.19 1.26
C LEU A 120 1.19 11.03 0.35
N LYS A 121 1.09 12.34 0.49
CA LYS A 121 1.89 13.32 -0.24
C LYS A 121 3.18 13.62 0.53
N VAL A 122 4.29 13.72 -0.19
CA VAL A 122 5.62 14.10 0.34
C VAL A 122 6.26 15.08 -0.64
N ASP A 123 6.86 16.14 -0.15
CA ASP A 123 7.60 17.08 -0.98
C ASP A 123 8.84 16.39 -1.60
N LYS A 124 9.23 16.80 -2.80
CA LYS A 124 10.30 16.19 -3.58
C LYS A 124 11.64 16.12 -2.84
N ASP A 125 12.01 17.19 -2.15
CA ASP A 125 13.27 17.27 -1.38
C ASP A 125 13.26 16.33 -0.17
N GLU A 126 12.14 16.26 0.53
CA GLU A 126 11.94 15.34 1.64
C GLU A 126 11.91 13.88 1.15
N LEU A 127 11.29 13.61 0.01
CA LEU A 127 11.31 12.29 -0.61
C LEU A 127 12.73 11.85 -0.94
N ARG A 128 13.54 12.73 -1.56
CA ARG A 128 14.95 12.47 -1.86
C ARG A 128 15.72 12.12 -0.58
N ARG A 129 15.59 12.93 0.46
CA ARG A 129 16.22 12.70 1.76
C ARG A 129 15.84 11.34 2.38
N ARG A 130 14.56 10.96 2.31
CA ARG A 130 14.08 9.66 2.82
C ARG A 130 14.66 8.49 2.04
N LEU A 131 14.75 8.59 0.72
CA LEU A 131 15.32 7.56 -0.14
C LEU A 131 16.83 7.39 0.10
N GLU A 132 17.57 8.46 0.28
CA GLU A 132 19.00 8.44 0.62
C GLU A 132 19.26 7.75 1.98
N ASN A 133 18.42 8.04 2.98
CA ASN A 133 18.56 7.49 4.33
C ASN A 133 18.08 6.04 4.47
N ARG A 134 17.42 5.49 3.46
CA ARG A 134 16.87 4.12 3.50
C ARG A 134 17.94 3.02 3.44
N GLY A 135 19.15 3.35 3.02
CA GLY A 135 20.27 2.40 2.91
C GLY A 135 20.21 1.48 1.69
N ASP A 136 19.35 1.79 0.73
CA ASP A 136 19.23 1.02 -0.53
C ASP A 136 20.42 1.26 -1.48
N ASN A 137 21.36 2.15 -1.13
CA ASN A 137 22.53 2.53 -1.96
C ASN A 137 22.16 2.85 -3.42
N LEU A 138 21.10 3.63 -3.62
CA LEU A 138 20.58 3.96 -4.95
C LEU A 138 21.61 4.74 -5.74
N THR A 139 21.76 4.40 -7.01
CA THR A 139 22.47 5.24 -7.98
C THR A 139 21.68 6.52 -8.24
N GLU A 140 22.34 7.58 -8.74
CA GLU A 140 21.63 8.82 -9.09
C GLU A 140 20.57 8.58 -10.17
N GLU A 141 20.80 7.66 -11.11
CA GLU A 141 19.82 7.28 -12.13
C GLU A 141 18.58 6.65 -11.52
N GLU A 142 18.74 5.69 -10.60
CA GLU A 142 17.60 5.09 -9.86
C GLU A 142 16.86 6.11 -9.02
N MET A 143 17.59 7.06 -8.41
CA MET A 143 17.00 8.18 -7.67
C MET A 143 16.12 9.04 -8.58
N GLN A 144 16.61 9.42 -9.77
CA GLN A 144 15.85 10.22 -10.73
C GLN A 144 14.61 9.49 -11.24
N ILE A 145 14.70 8.18 -11.48
CA ILE A 145 13.53 7.36 -11.84
C ILE A 145 12.47 7.41 -10.75
N ARG A 146 12.87 7.25 -9.48
CA ARG A 146 11.93 7.29 -8.34
C ARG A 146 11.30 8.67 -8.15
N LEU A 147 12.11 9.73 -8.28
CA LEU A 147 11.60 11.10 -8.19
C LEU A 147 10.70 11.48 -9.37
N GLY A 148 10.99 10.97 -10.56
CA GLY A 148 10.15 11.18 -11.75
C GLY A 148 8.75 10.57 -11.63
N ARG A 149 8.58 9.52 -10.82
CA ARG A 149 7.25 8.95 -10.55
C ARG A 149 6.36 9.85 -9.70
N LEU A 150 6.93 10.79 -8.94
CA LEU A 150 6.17 11.69 -8.07
C LEU A 150 5.09 12.46 -8.85
N GLU A 151 5.44 13.07 -9.96
CA GLU A 151 4.52 13.86 -10.79
C GLU A 151 3.38 12.99 -11.35
N TYR A 152 3.70 11.78 -11.81
CA TYR A 152 2.71 10.83 -12.27
C TYR A 152 1.73 10.43 -11.17
N GLU A 153 2.24 10.04 -10.00
CA GLU A 153 1.39 9.61 -8.89
C GLU A 153 0.57 10.78 -8.33
N GLU A 154 1.15 11.99 -8.25
CA GLU A 154 0.42 13.19 -7.86
C GLU A 154 -0.68 13.59 -8.86
N SER A 155 -0.52 13.29 -10.13
CA SER A 155 -1.58 13.52 -11.13
C SER A 155 -2.86 12.71 -10.85
N LYS A 156 -2.74 11.60 -10.08
CA LYS A 156 -3.83 10.71 -9.69
C LYS A 156 -4.51 11.07 -8.36
N ILE A 157 -4.05 12.09 -7.67
CA ILE A 157 -4.57 12.51 -6.35
C ILE A 157 -6.10 12.67 -6.33
N LYS A 158 -6.69 13.13 -7.42
CA LYS A 158 -8.16 13.33 -7.55
C LYS A 158 -8.98 12.04 -7.44
N LEU A 159 -8.35 10.88 -7.49
CA LEU A 159 -9.00 9.57 -7.35
C LEU A 159 -9.13 9.12 -5.88
N TYR A 160 -8.57 9.88 -4.95
CA TYR A 160 -8.52 9.55 -3.54
C TYR A 160 -9.52 10.34 -2.72
N ASP A 161 -10.12 9.69 -1.72
CA ASP A 161 -11.04 10.33 -0.79
C ASP A 161 -10.31 11.33 0.11
N TYR A 162 -9.08 11.01 0.50
CA TYR A 162 -8.25 11.84 1.37
C TYR A 162 -6.84 12.00 0.81
N VAL A 163 -6.29 13.20 0.96
CA VAL A 163 -4.89 13.52 0.64
C VAL A 163 -4.23 14.12 1.86
N ILE A 164 -3.19 13.48 2.36
CA ILE A 164 -2.51 13.87 3.60
C ILE A 164 -1.05 14.14 3.30
N LYS A 165 -0.55 15.32 3.67
CA LYS A 165 0.87 15.63 3.63
C LYS A 165 1.56 14.92 4.80
N ASN A 166 2.45 13.99 4.49
CA ASN A 166 3.21 13.22 5.49
C ASN A 166 4.56 13.90 5.79
N ASP A 167 4.51 15.07 6.42
CA ASP A 167 5.66 15.82 6.92
C ASP A 167 5.90 15.63 8.43
N ASP A 168 4.87 15.23 9.17
CA ASP A 168 4.91 14.87 10.58
C ASP A 168 4.27 13.50 10.77
N PHE A 169 5.08 12.54 11.20
CA PHE A 169 4.66 11.13 11.32
C PHE A 169 3.52 10.95 12.33
N GLU A 170 3.67 11.48 13.55
CA GLU A 170 2.67 11.29 14.61
C GLU A 170 1.34 11.94 14.22
N LYS A 171 1.38 13.15 13.73
CA LYS A 171 0.19 13.86 13.24
C LYS A 171 -0.48 13.15 12.09
N THR A 172 0.29 12.59 11.16
CA THR A 172 -0.26 11.82 10.03
C THR A 172 -0.98 10.57 10.51
N VAL A 173 -0.39 9.83 11.46
CA VAL A 173 -1.02 8.65 12.06
C VAL A 173 -2.33 9.02 12.76
N GLU A 174 -2.36 10.07 13.58
CA GLU A 174 -3.56 10.54 14.29
C GLU A 174 -4.68 10.96 13.32
N ILE A 175 -4.34 11.66 12.24
CA ILE A 175 -5.31 12.04 11.20
C ILE A 175 -5.92 10.79 10.57
N ILE A 176 -5.10 9.79 10.21
CA ILE A 176 -5.58 8.57 9.58
C ILE A 176 -6.46 7.76 10.54
N MET A 177 -6.07 7.63 11.81
CA MET A 177 -6.91 6.99 12.83
C MET A 177 -8.27 7.67 12.94
N THR A 178 -8.30 9.02 12.96
CA THR A 178 -9.53 9.80 12.99
C THR A 178 -10.40 9.57 11.75
N ILE A 179 -9.80 9.49 10.56
CA ILE A 179 -10.51 9.17 9.32
C ILE A 179 -11.13 7.78 9.42
N ILE A 180 -10.37 6.77 9.83
CA ILE A 180 -10.84 5.39 9.97
C ILE A 180 -12.03 5.31 10.93
N GLU A 181 -11.95 5.96 12.09
CA GLU A 181 -13.03 6.00 13.08
C GLU A 181 -14.31 6.68 12.56
N ASN A 182 -14.15 7.80 11.85
CA ASN A 182 -15.27 8.53 11.26
C ASN A 182 -15.94 7.71 10.15
N GLU A 183 -15.16 7.12 9.26
CA GLU A 183 -15.65 6.29 8.17
C GLU A 183 -16.38 5.03 8.69
N LYS A 184 -15.89 4.43 9.78
CA LYS A 184 -16.57 3.32 10.47
C LYS A 184 -17.93 3.72 11.05
N ARG A 185 -18.07 4.96 11.54
CA ARG A 185 -19.36 5.46 12.06
C ARG A 185 -20.38 5.68 10.95
N LEU A 186 -19.95 6.07 9.75
CA LEU A 186 -20.81 6.27 8.60
C LEU A 186 -21.31 4.96 7.94
N GLU A 187 -20.71 3.82 8.31
CA GLU A 187 -21.10 2.50 7.83
C GLU A 187 -22.25 1.87 8.67
N LYS A 188 -22.57 2.45 9.84
CA LYS A 188 -23.67 2.05 10.72
C LYS A 188 -24.95 2.79 10.40
#